data_9371a5d2b46e720bb87f15cc8d2c7f97
#
_entry.id   9371a5d2b46e720bb87f15cc8d2c7f97
#
_cell.length_a   1.000
_cell.length_b   1.000
_cell.length_c   1.000
_cell.angle_alpha   90.00
_cell.angle_beta   90.00
_cell.angle_gamma   90.00
#
_symmetry.space_group_name_H-M   'P 1'
#
loop_
_entity.id
_entity.type
_entity.pdbx_description
1 polymer ?
#
loop_
_entity_poly.entity_id
_entity_poly.type
_entity_poly.pdbx_seq_one_letter_code
_entity_poly.pdbx_strand_id
1 'polypeptide(L)'
;MPMFEKYFNREYEMLEFPYFVPKEELDYNLDYAEKIVKEKWVYYRWREDVERGGWKRYEKEAQKIASHGGLILEICAGPGGGFAPAVLMKDYDANIMISDLCPTVVREWQNLFKNMDNPPPNIEYAAFNICDMPFADNSLDVISGSAAIINVEGDRDKALKEIYRVLKPGGLFVFDYIYITKEFYDQMQQDIQKAIKDRWPTIFWDTLDIFDELGFSEVETIQKSEWSNKDDQSTLADYCRSLNTSLTFSGFVRYCIK
;
A
#
# COMPACT_ATOMS: atom_id res chain seq x y z
N MET A 1 3.39 -9.04 23.79
CA MET A 1 2.19 -8.34 23.31
C MET A 1 0.90 -8.65 24.09
N PRO A 2 0.82 -8.49 25.42
CA PRO A 2 -0.41 -8.82 26.18
C PRO A 2 -1.63 -7.97 25.78
N MET A 3 -1.39 -6.75 25.28
CA MET A 3 -2.45 -5.81 24.92
C MET A 3 -3.33 -6.28 23.76
N PHE A 4 -2.81 -7.11 22.87
CA PHE A 4 -3.50 -7.58 21.68
C PHE A 4 -3.93 -9.05 21.75
N GLU A 5 -3.77 -9.73 22.91
CA GLU A 5 -4.07 -11.16 23.04
C GLU A 5 -5.50 -11.52 22.63
N LYS A 6 -6.47 -10.62 22.91
CA LYS A 6 -7.88 -10.80 22.51
C LYS A 6 -8.11 -10.79 20.99
N TYR A 7 -7.18 -10.23 20.22
CA TYR A 7 -7.25 -10.13 18.76
C TYR A 7 -6.35 -11.17 18.09
N PHE A 8 -5.64 -12.01 18.87
CA PHE A 8 -4.77 -13.02 18.31
C PHE A 8 -5.58 -14.25 17.87
N ASN A 9 -5.67 -14.46 16.57
CA ASN A 9 -6.28 -15.65 15.99
C ASN A 9 -5.28 -16.80 16.09
N ARG A 10 -5.56 -17.77 17.00
CA ARG A 10 -4.65 -18.89 17.28
C ARG A 10 -4.60 -19.91 16.16
N GLU A 11 -5.64 -20.02 15.35
CA GLU A 11 -5.68 -20.93 14.21
C GLU A 11 -4.69 -20.50 13.12
N TYR A 12 -4.62 -19.19 12.89
CA TYR A 12 -3.77 -18.60 11.85
C TYR A 12 -2.50 -17.93 12.38
N GLU A 13 -2.30 -17.91 13.70
CA GLU A 13 -1.13 -17.29 14.36
C GLU A 13 -0.88 -15.85 13.89
N MET A 14 -1.95 -15.06 13.82
CA MET A 14 -1.89 -13.67 13.38
C MET A 14 -2.80 -12.76 14.23
N LEU A 15 -2.50 -11.47 14.23
CA LEU A 15 -3.41 -10.47 14.79
C LEU A 15 -4.53 -10.18 13.80
N GLU A 16 -5.78 -10.34 14.23
CA GLU A 16 -6.96 -10.08 13.41
C GLU A 16 -7.90 -9.13 14.18
N PHE A 17 -7.96 -7.87 13.75
CA PHE A 17 -8.77 -6.84 14.38
C PHE A 17 -10.11 -6.74 13.65
N PRO A 18 -11.23 -6.54 14.38
CA PRO A 18 -12.50 -6.28 13.73
C PRO A 18 -12.42 -4.97 12.93
N TYR A 19 -12.92 -5.00 11.73
CA TYR A 19 -13.02 -3.82 10.89
C TYR A 19 -14.49 -3.56 10.53
N PHE A 20 -14.84 -2.29 10.48
CA PHE A 20 -16.18 -1.86 10.08
C PHE A 20 -16.07 -1.23 8.69
N VAL A 21 -16.56 -1.95 7.69
CA VAL A 21 -16.70 -1.47 6.32
C VAL A 21 -18.15 -1.55 5.89
N PRO A 22 -18.60 -0.72 4.97
CA PRO A 22 -19.91 -0.90 4.32
C PRO A 22 -20.08 -2.31 3.77
N LYS A 23 -21.32 -2.81 3.75
CA LYS A 23 -21.60 -4.18 3.31
C LYS A 23 -21.10 -4.43 1.88
N GLU A 24 -21.28 -3.46 1.00
CA GLU A 24 -20.86 -3.53 -0.40
C GLU A 24 -19.34 -3.66 -0.53
N GLU A 25 -18.59 -2.97 0.30
CA GLU A 25 -17.13 -3.06 0.36
C GLU A 25 -16.69 -4.41 0.94
N LEU A 26 -17.39 -4.92 1.96
CA LEU A 26 -17.13 -6.25 2.51
C LEU A 26 -17.37 -7.34 1.47
N ASP A 27 -18.48 -7.29 0.74
CA ASP A 27 -18.79 -8.26 -0.31
C ASP A 27 -17.73 -8.22 -1.43
N TYR A 28 -17.30 -7.04 -1.86
CA TYR A 28 -16.18 -6.88 -2.80
C TYR A 28 -14.87 -7.50 -2.28
N ASN A 29 -14.53 -7.25 -1.02
CA ASN A 29 -13.33 -7.80 -0.40
C ASN A 29 -13.37 -9.33 -0.29
N LEU A 30 -14.53 -9.93 -0.06
CA LEU A 30 -14.71 -11.39 -0.03
C LEU A 30 -14.52 -12.00 -1.42
N ASP A 31 -15.14 -11.46 -2.45
CA ASP A 31 -14.98 -11.90 -3.84
C ASP A 31 -13.51 -11.75 -4.28
N TYR A 32 -12.87 -10.66 -3.90
CA TYR A 32 -11.46 -10.41 -4.18
C TYR A 32 -10.56 -11.43 -3.48
N ALA A 33 -10.85 -11.73 -2.20
CA ALA A 33 -10.12 -12.72 -1.42
C ALA A 33 -10.21 -14.13 -2.02
N GLU A 34 -11.41 -14.56 -2.43
CA GLU A 34 -11.59 -15.84 -3.10
C GLU A 34 -10.78 -15.94 -4.40
N LYS A 35 -10.74 -14.86 -5.16
CA LYS A 35 -9.98 -14.78 -6.41
C LYS A 35 -8.48 -14.86 -6.16
N ILE A 36 -7.96 -14.16 -5.15
CA ILE A 36 -6.54 -14.22 -4.75
C ILE A 36 -6.11 -15.65 -4.43
N VAL A 37 -6.90 -16.36 -3.64
CA VAL A 37 -6.62 -17.76 -3.26
C VAL A 37 -6.70 -18.68 -4.47
N LYS A 38 -7.80 -18.63 -5.22
CA LYS A 38 -8.03 -19.49 -6.38
C LYS A 38 -6.96 -19.34 -7.46
N GLU A 39 -6.56 -18.13 -7.73
CA GLU A 39 -5.58 -17.80 -8.77
C GLU A 39 -4.14 -17.75 -8.23
N LYS A 40 -3.92 -18.01 -6.93
CA LYS A 40 -2.62 -18.02 -6.27
C LYS A 40 -1.80 -16.75 -6.50
N TRP A 41 -2.44 -15.60 -6.39
CA TRP A 41 -1.82 -14.33 -6.75
C TRP A 41 -0.58 -14.01 -5.91
N VAL A 42 -0.61 -14.25 -4.58
CA VAL A 42 0.54 -14.02 -3.69
C VAL A 42 1.76 -14.82 -4.15
N TYR A 43 1.57 -16.11 -4.46
CA TYR A 43 2.64 -16.97 -4.95
C TYR A 43 3.24 -16.48 -6.28
N TYR A 44 2.39 -16.12 -7.26
CA TYR A 44 2.88 -15.65 -8.54
C TYR A 44 3.54 -14.28 -8.46
N ARG A 45 3.05 -13.40 -7.59
CA ARG A 45 3.69 -12.10 -7.35
C ARG A 45 5.05 -12.25 -6.67
N TRP A 46 5.15 -13.10 -5.66
CA TRP A 46 6.43 -13.43 -5.04
C TRP A 46 7.45 -13.93 -6.08
N ARG A 47 7.05 -14.88 -6.92
CA ARG A 47 7.92 -15.38 -7.98
C ARG A 47 8.38 -14.28 -8.94
N GLU A 48 7.49 -13.41 -9.35
CA GLU A 48 7.82 -12.30 -10.24
C GLU A 48 8.79 -11.32 -9.56
N ASP A 49 8.52 -10.96 -8.33
CA ASP A 49 9.31 -9.98 -7.62
C ASP A 49 10.65 -10.55 -7.14
N VAL A 50 10.68 -11.73 -6.54
CA VAL A 50 11.89 -12.27 -5.91
C VAL A 50 12.68 -13.14 -6.90
N GLU A 51 12.06 -14.17 -7.49
CA GLU A 51 12.78 -15.12 -8.33
C GLU A 51 13.18 -14.52 -9.69
N ARG A 52 12.34 -13.63 -10.26
CA ARG A 52 12.57 -12.98 -11.55
C ARG A 52 13.17 -11.58 -11.45
N GLY A 53 13.37 -11.09 -10.25
CA GLY A 53 14.05 -9.83 -9.98
C GLY A 53 13.20 -8.57 -10.17
N GLY A 54 11.88 -8.69 -10.17
CA GLY A 54 10.95 -7.55 -10.23
C GLY A 54 11.10 -6.58 -9.07
N TRP A 55 11.58 -7.06 -7.90
CA TRP A 55 11.87 -6.25 -6.72
C TRP A 55 12.83 -5.09 -6.99
N LYS A 56 13.67 -5.18 -8.03
CA LYS A 56 14.66 -4.14 -8.38
C LYS A 56 14.02 -2.80 -8.71
N ARG A 57 12.75 -2.78 -9.10
CA ARG A 57 12.00 -1.51 -9.29
C ARG A 57 11.90 -0.68 -8.02
N TYR A 58 11.97 -1.33 -6.86
CA TYR A 58 11.92 -0.74 -5.52
C TYR A 58 13.26 -0.82 -4.77
N GLU A 59 14.37 -1.03 -5.46
CA GLU A 59 15.68 -1.26 -4.83
C GLU A 59 16.11 -0.13 -3.90
N LYS A 60 15.89 1.12 -4.31
CA LYS A 60 16.26 2.30 -3.52
C LYS A 60 15.37 2.46 -2.29
N GLU A 61 14.08 2.25 -2.49
CA GLU A 61 13.07 2.28 -1.43
C GLU A 61 13.37 1.23 -0.37
N ALA A 62 13.57 0.00 -0.81
CA ALA A 62 13.92 -1.12 0.05
C ALA A 62 15.21 -0.87 0.84
N GLN A 63 16.24 -0.31 0.20
CA GLN A 63 17.49 0.05 0.87
C GLN A 63 17.25 1.12 1.94
N LYS A 64 16.45 2.15 1.66
CA LYS A 64 16.16 3.22 2.61
C LYS A 64 15.33 2.71 3.80
N ILE A 65 14.32 1.87 3.52
CA ILE A 65 13.48 1.22 4.54
C ILE A 65 14.33 0.32 5.43
N ALA A 66 15.09 -0.62 4.87
CA ALA A 66 15.92 -1.55 5.63
C ALA A 66 16.99 -0.81 6.46
N SER A 67 17.63 0.24 5.90
CA SER A 67 18.65 1.01 6.59
C SER A 67 18.12 1.84 7.76
N HIS A 68 16.82 2.16 7.78
CA HIS A 68 16.21 2.88 8.90
C HIS A 68 16.16 1.98 10.14
N GLY A 69 15.92 0.68 9.95
CA GLY A 69 15.87 -0.31 11.01
C GLY A 69 14.60 -0.26 11.86
N GLY A 70 14.55 -1.10 12.88
CA GLY A 70 13.37 -1.24 13.74
C GLY A 70 12.27 -2.11 13.14
N LEU A 71 11.02 -1.94 13.60
CA LEU A 71 9.87 -2.65 13.07
C LEU A 71 9.32 -1.92 11.84
N ILE A 72 9.27 -2.63 10.74
CA ILE A 72 8.69 -2.17 9.47
C ILE A 72 7.26 -2.68 9.39
N LEU A 73 6.28 -1.77 9.37
CA LEU A 73 4.89 -2.10 9.10
C LEU A 73 4.60 -1.89 7.61
N GLU A 74 4.40 -2.98 6.87
CA GLU A 74 3.89 -2.92 5.50
C GLU A 74 2.36 -2.86 5.54
N ILE A 75 1.79 -1.74 5.11
CA ILE A 75 0.33 -1.52 5.10
C ILE A 75 -0.27 -1.83 3.72
N CYS A 76 -1.52 -2.32 3.72
CA CYS A 76 -2.26 -2.64 2.50
C CYS A 76 -1.43 -3.50 1.53
N ALA A 77 -0.77 -4.52 2.07
CA ALA A 77 0.19 -5.34 1.32
C ALA A 77 -0.41 -5.96 0.05
N GLY A 78 -1.70 -6.24 0.04
CA GLY A 78 -2.33 -6.89 -1.10
C GLY A 78 -1.61 -8.18 -1.49
N PRO A 79 -1.92 -8.75 -2.65
CA PRO A 79 -1.22 -9.94 -3.14
C PRO A 79 0.21 -9.65 -3.62
N GLY A 80 0.57 -8.37 -3.78
CA GLY A 80 1.90 -7.93 -4.19
C GLY A 80 2.90 -7.79 -3.04
N GLY A 81 2.45 -7.70 -1.79
CA GLY A 81 3.30 -7.53 -0.62
C GLY A 81 3.96 -6.16 -0.49
N GLY A 82 3.54 -5.19 -1.29
CA GLY A 82 4.08 -3.83 -1.25
C GLY A 82 5.59 -3.76 -1.46
N PHE A 83 6.30 -3.12 -0.54
CA PHE A 83 7.76 -3.06 -0.52
C PHE A 83 8.41 -4.25 0.20
N ALA A 84 7.64 -5.05 0.97
CA ALA A 84 8.20 -6.12 1.80
C ALA A 84 9.06 -7.13 1.00
N PRO A 85 8.68 -7.62 -0.20
CA PRO A 85 9.55 -8.49 -0.99
C PRO A 85 10.90 -7.84 -1.33
N ALA A 86 10.91 -6.58 -1.67
CA ALA A 86 12.14 -5.85 -2.00
C ALA A 86 13.01 -5.61 -0.75
N VAL A 87 12.38 -5.32 0.40
CA VAL A 87 13.08 -5.17 1.69
C VAL A 87 13.76 -6.48 2.07
N LEU A 88 13.07 -7.62 1.97
CA LEU A 88 13.64 -8.95 2.25
C LEU A 88 14.82 -9.31 1.32
N MET A 89 14.86 -8.78 0.11
CA MET A 89 16.01 -8.94 -0.78
C MET A 89 17.21 -8.07 -0.40
N LYS A 90 17.03 -7.06 0.45
CA LYS A 90 18.11 -6.21 0.99
C LYS A 90 18.55 -6.65 2.38
N ASP A 91 17.62 -7.04 3.20
CA ASP A 91 17.83 -7.53 4.55
C ASP A 91 16.82 -8.66 4.84
N TYR A 92 17.29 -9.91 4.73
CA TYR A 92 16.44 -11.08 4.93
C TYR A 92 15.99 -11.25 6.38
N ASP A 93 16.73 -10.67 7.31
CA ASP A 93 16.46 -10.71 8.75
C ASP A 93 15.66 -9.49 9.24
N ALA A 94 15.19 -8.62 8.33
CA ALA A 94 14.39 -7.45 8.68
C ALA A 94 13.14 -7.86 9.48
N ASN A 95 12.82 -7.05 10.50
CA ASN A 95 11.58 -7.23 11.27
C ASN A 95 10.42 -6.58 10.51
N ILE A 96 9.58 -7.37 9.89
CA ILE A 96 8.47 -6.90 9.06
C ILE A 96 7.13 -7.41 9.60
N MET A 97 6.17 -6.53 9.78
CA MET A 97 4.76 -6.88 9.96
C MET A 97 4.03 -6.64 8.65
N ILE A 98 3.57 -7.72 8.02
CA ILE A 98 2.75 -7.65 6.80
C ILE A 98 1.29 -7.46 7.22
N SER A 99 0.67 -6.40 6.70
CA SER A 99 -0.72 -6.11 7.04
C SER A 99 -1.60 -5.78 5.84
N ASP A 100 -2.87 -6.11 5.97
CA ASP A 100 -3.92 -5.78 5.00
C ASP A 100 -5.26 -5.65 5.73
N LEU A 101 -6.24 -5.01 5.10
CA LEU A 101 -7.61 -4.99 5.60
C LEU A 101 -8.23 -6.40 5.53
N CYS A 102 -7.90 -7.17 4.48
CA CYS A 102 -8.43 -8.51 4.22
C CYS A 102 -7.59 -9.60 4.92
N PRO A 103 -8.10 -10.29 5.95
CA PRO A 103 -7.35 -11.34 6.65
C PRO A 103 -6.89 -12.48 5.72
N THR A 104 -7.64 -12.77 4.66
CA THR A 104 -7.29 -13.82 3.70
C THR A 104 -6.01 -13.49 2.95
N VAL A 105 -5.79 -12.24 2.57
CA VAL A 105 -4.55 -11.78 1.94
C VAL A 105 -3.35 -12.03 2.85
N VAL A 106 -3.49 -11.65 4.12
CA VAL A 106 -2.44 -11.83 5.14
C VAL A 106 -2.13 -13.32 5.35
N ARG A 107 -3.17 -14.17 5.43
CA ARG A 107 -3.01 -15.64 5.53
C ARG A 107 -2.30 -16.25 4.33
N GLU A 108 -2.54 -15.75 3.12
CA GLU A 108 -1.83 -16.24 1.93
C GLU A 108 -0.33 -15.89 1.97
N TRP A 109 0.05 -14.72 2.48
CA TRP A 109 1.45 -14.39 2.75
C TRP A 109 2.07 -15.32 3.79
N GLN A 110 1.35 -15.58 4.89
CA GLN A 110 1.80 -16.52 5.91
C GLN A 110 1.96 -17.94 5.35
N ASN A 111 0.99 -18.42 4.55
CA ASN A 111 1.05 -19.72 3.90
C ASN A 111 2.24 -19.82 2.95
N LEU A 112 2.51 -18.76 2.17
CA LEU A 112 3.67 -18.74 1.29
C LEU A 112 4.96 -18.97 2.08
N PHE A 113 5.20 -18.18 3.13
CA PHE A 113 6.45 -18.28 3.89
C PHE A 113 6.55 -19.58 4.70
N LYS A 114 5.46 -20.07 5.30
CA LYS A 114 5.44 -21.37 5.99
C LYS A 114 5.85 -22.55 5.09
N ASN A 115 5.64 -22.45 3.79
CA ASN A 115 5.95 -23.51 2.83
C ASN A 115 7.32 -23.31 2.14
N MET A 116 8.12 -22.35 2.56
CA MET A 116 9.49 -22.18 2.08
C MET A 116 10.47 -23.05 2.85
N ASP A 117 11.50 -23.56 2.17
CA ASP A 117 12.59 -24.31 2.83
C ASP A 117 13.36 -23.43 3.85
N ASN A 118 13.48 -22.16 3.56
CA ASN A 118 14.13 -21.18 4.42
C ASN A 118 13.29 -19.90 4.49
N PRO A 119 12.25 -19.87 5.36
CA PRO A 119 11.39 -18.67 5.48
C PRO A 119 12.11 -17.51 6.15
N PRO A 120 11.74 -16.25 5.84
CA PRO A 120 12.23 -15.09 6.57
C PRO A 120 11.92 -15.24 8.07
N PRO A 121 12.90 -15.02 8.97
CA PRO A 121 12.75 -15.39 10.38
C PRO A 121 11.88 -14.45 11.20
N ASN A 122 11.75 -13.18 10.78
CA ASN A 122 11.19 -12.11 11.59
C ASN A 122 9.95 -11.47 10.93
N ILE A 123 9.00 -12.30 10.50
CA ILE A 123 7.76 -11.82 9.90
C ILE A 123 6.59 -11.98 10.86
N GLU A 124 5.88 -10.89 11.10
CA GLU A 124 4.61 -10.87 11.81
C GLU A 124 3.47 -10.57 10.83
N TYR A 125 2.24 -10.90 11.23
CA TYR A 125 1.07 -10.79 10.36
C TYR A 125 -0.07 -10.12 11.12
N ALA A 126 -0.73 -9.14 10.48
CA ALA A 126 -1.87 -8.47 11.08
C ALA A 126 -2.93 -8.08 10.04
N ALA A 127 -4.21 -8.23 10.39
CA ALA A 127 -5.31 -7.71 9.58
C ALA A 127 -6.03 -6.60 10.36
N PHE A 128 -6.07 -5.39 9.79
CA PHE A 128 -6.72 -4.24 10.39
C PHE A 128 -6.99 -3.13 9.37
N ASN A 129 -7.85 -2.20 9.75
CA ASN A 129 -8.11 -0.99 8.96
C ASN A 129 -7.05 0.08 9.25
N ILE A 130 -6.37 0.58 8.23
CA ILE A 130 -5.36 1.64 8.39
C ILE A 130 -5.95 2.99 8.84
N CYS A 131 -7.26 3.17 8.73
CA CYS A 131 -7.97 4.34 9.26
C CYS A 131 -8.24 4.25 10.78
N ASP A 132 -7.91 3.13 11.42
CA ASP A 132 -8.06 2.88 12.86
C ASP A 132 -7.00 1.88 13.29
N MET A 133 -5.73 2.32 13.31
CA MET A 133 -4.60 1.43 13.57
C MET A 133 -4.53 1.02 15.03
N PRO A 134 -4.39 -0.29 15.32
CA PRO A 134 -4.38 -0.82 16.70
C PRO A 134 -3.04 -0.64 17.40
N PHE A 135 -2.31 0.41 17.07
CA PHE A 135 -1.00 0.71 17.65
C PHE A 135 -1.06 1.96 18.52
N ALA A 136 -0.22 2.02 19.55
CA ALA A 136 -0.06 3.21 20.38
C ALA A 136 0.56 4.37 19.60
N ASP A 137 0.33 5.59 20.06
CA ASP A 137 1.02 6.77 19.54
C ASP A 137 2.53 6.60 19.63
N ASN A 138 3.26 7.03 18.60
CA ASN A 138 4.72 7.01 18.56
C ASN A 138 5.35 5.62 18.85
N SER A 139 4.79 4.56 18.28
CA SER A 139 5.20 3.18 18.55
C SER A 139 5.93 2.49 17.41
N LEU A 140 5.80 2.98 16.17
CA LEU A 140 6.37 2.34 14.97
C LEU A 140 7.57 3.12 14.43
N ASP A 141 8.59 2.39 13.97
CA ASP A 141 9.81 2.97 13.41
C ASP A 141 9.63 3.31 11.93
N VAL A 142 9.06 2.37 11.17
CA VAL A 142 8.86 2.50 9.72
C VAL A 142 7.45 2.04 9.35
N ILE A 143 6.81 2.80 8.47
CA ILE A 143 5.59 2.37 7.77
C ILE A 143 5.89 2.45 6.27
N SER A 144 5.55 1.40 5.55
CA SER A 144 5.68 1.34 4.09
C SER A 144 4.40 0.81 3.45
N GLY A 145 4.13 1.20 2.21
CA GLY A 145 2.98 0.70 1.50
C GLY A 145 2.98 1.08 0.03
N SER A 146 3.07 0.09 -0.86
CA SER A 146 2.95 0.32 -2.30
C SER A 146 1.49 0.29 -2.71
N ALA A 147 1.05 1.32 -3.45
CA ALA A 147 -0.34 1.55 -3.84
C ALA A 147 -1.35 1.57 -2.66
N ALA A 148 -0.86 1.74 -1.43
CA ALA A 148 -1.68 1.66 -0.21
C ALA A 148 -2.66 2.83 -0.13
N ILE A 149 -2.15 4.05 -0.10
CA ILE A 149 -2.96 5.26 0.15
C ILE A 149 -3.93 5.54 -1.00
N ILE A 150 -3.54 5.24 -2.24
CA ILE A 150 -4.40 5.47 -3.41
C ILE A 150 -5.64 4.56 -3.42
N ASN A 151 -5.58 3.43 -2.74
CA ASN A 151 -6.69 2.47 -2.66
C ASN A 151 -7.58 2.67 -1.43
N VAL A 152 -7.31 3.66 -0.59
CA VAL A 152 -8.18 4.01 0.54
C VAL A 152 -9.28 4.94 0.06
N GLU A 153 -10.44 4.39 -0.20
CA GLU A 153 -11.62 5.15 -0.62
C GLU A 153 -12.20 5.95 0.56
N GLY A 154 -12.40 7.25 0.33
CA GLY A 154 -13.14 8.15 1.23
C GLY A 154 -12.43 8.59 2.51
N ASP A 155 -11.60 7.76 3.12
CA ASP A 155 -11.01 7.97 4.45
C ASP A 155 -9.49 8.18 4.46
N ARG A 156 -8.93 8.57 3.32
CA ARG A 156 -7.49 8.76 3.12
C ARG A 156 -6.83 9.69 4.16
N ASP A 157 -7.46 10.82 4.45
CA ASP A 157 -6.92 11.78 5.39
C ASP A 157 -6.90 11.21 6.82
N LYS A 158 -7.88 10.35 7.13
CA LYS A 158 -7.90 9.60 8.38
C LYS A 158 -6.77 8.58 8.44
N ALA A 159 -6.51 7.85 7.35
CA ALA A 159 -5.38 6.93 7.26
C ALA A 159 -4.04 7.67 7.44
N LEU A 160 -3.84 8.83 6.80
CA LEU A 160 -2.62 9.63 6.94
C LEU A 160 -2.45 10.16 8.38
N LYS A 161 -3.54 10.57 9.04
CA LYS A 161 -3.52 10.97 10.46
C LYS A 161 -3.12 9.81 11.37
N GLU A 162 -3.65 8.62 11.12
CA GLU A 162 -3.28 7.42 11.87
C GLU A 162 -1.81 7.03 11.63
N ILE A 163 -1.34 7.05 10.39
CA ILE A 163 0.07 6.83 10.06
C ILE A 163 0.97 7.80 10.83
N TYR A 164 0.63 9.10 10.79
CA TYR A 164 1.37 10.10 11.55
C TYR A 164 1.31 9.84 13.05
N ARG A 165 0.14 9.51 13.60
CA ARG A 165 -0.05 9.24 15.02
C ARG A 165 0.86 8.14 15.53
N VAL A 166 0.89 6.99 14.84
CA VAL A 166 1.60 5.79 15.29
C VAL A 166 3.11 5.82 15.02
N LEU A 167 3.58 6.60 14.06
CA LEU A 167 5.01 6.78 13.82
C LEU A 167 5.68 7.47 15.00
N LYS A 168 6.89 7.01 15.36
CA LYS A 168 7.77 7.68 16.31
C LYS A 168 8.29 9.00 15.74
N PRO A 169 8.66 9.97 16.59
CA PRO A 169 9.50 11.09 16.13
C PRO A 169 10.76 10.56 15.45
N GLY A 170 11.05 11.06 14.24
CA GLY A 170 12.11 10.54 13.37
C GLY A 170 11.75 9.25 12.62
N GLY A 171 10.54 8.71 12.80
CA GLY A 171 10.06 7.54 12.07
C GLY A 171 9.81 7.83 10.59
N LEU A 172 9.99 6.82 9.76
CA LEU A 172 9.95 6.91 8.29
C LEU A 172 8.62 6.37 7.74
N PHE A 173 7.94 7.14 6.90
CA PHE A 173 6.85 6.67 6.05
C PHE A 173 7.26 6.69 4.58
N VAL A 174 7.13 5.55 3.90
CA VAL A 174 7.43 5.40 2.46
C VAL A 174 6.22 4.85 1.74
N PHE A 175 5.77 5.54 0.71
CA PHE A 175 4.68 5.05 -0.12
C PHE A 175 4.83 5.51 -1.57
N ASP A 176 4.26 4.73 -2.48
CA ASP A 176 4.11 5.14 -3.85
C ASP A 176 2.67 5.56 -4.16
N TYR A 177 2.54 6.39 -5.16
CA TYR A 177 1.24 6.84 -5.64
C TYR A 177 1.31 7.30 -7.09
N ILE A 178 0.13 7.36 -7.69
CA ILE A 178 -0.06 7.83 -9.05
C ILE A 178 -0.89 9.10 -8.97
N TYR A 179 -0.52 10.12 -9.71
CA TYR A 179 -1.33 11.30 -9.78
C TYR A 179 -1.33 12.00 -11.15
N ILE A 180 -2.34 12.83 -11.33
CA ILE A 180 -2.46 13.83 -12.39
C ILE A 180 -2.38 15.19 -11.70
N THR A 181 -1.59 16.12 -12.22
CA THR A 181 -1.53 17.46 -11.60
C THR A 181 -2.88 18.16 -11.69
N LYS A 182 -3.22 18.96 -10.67
CA LYS A 182 -4.46 19.75 -10.68
C LYS A 182 -4.58 20.63 -11.91
N GLU A 183 -3.48 21.29 -12.29
CA GLU A 183 -3.44 22.14 -13.48
C GLU A 183 -3.79 21.36 -14.76
N PHE A 184 -3.26 20.16 -14.92
CA PHE A 184 -3.57 19.30 -16.06
C PHE A 184 -5.04 18.82 -16.02
N TYR A 185 -5.52 18.42 -14.83
CA TYR A 185 -6.91 18.03 -14.63
C TYR A 185 -7.89 19.16 -14.93
N ASP A 186 -7.62 20.39 -14.48
CA ASP A 186 -8.50 21.54 -14.70
C ASP A 186 -8.60 21.95 -16.19
N GLN A 187 -7.60 21.58 -16.99
CA GLN A 187 -7.60 21.81 -18.44
C GLN A 187 -8.36 20.73 -19.23
N MET A 188 -8.73 19.61 -18.58
CA MET A 188 -9.44 18.54 -19.25
C MET A 188 -10.90 18.88 -19.51
N GLN A 189 -11.47 18.21 -20.49
CA GLN A 189 -12.92 18.23 -20.72
C GLN A 189 -13.67 17.67 -19.51
N GLN A 190 -14.83 18.26 -19.20
CA GLN A 190 -15.61 17.91 -18.01
C GLN A 190 -15.97 16.40 -17.94
N ASP A 191 -16.22 15.79 -19.10
CA ASP A 191 -16.54 14.36 -19.17
C ASP A 191 -15.34 13.48 -18.77
N ILE A 192 -14.13 13.89 -19.14
CA ILE A 192 -12.89 13.22 -18.74
C ILE A 192 -12.67 13.40 -17.24
N GLN A 193 -12.85 14.63 -16.74
CA GLN A 193 -12.74 14.89 -15.30
C GLN A 193 -13.69 14.01 -14.49
N LYS A 194 -14.93 13.85 -14.98
CA LYS A 194 -15.92 12.96 -14.33
C LYS A 194 -15.46 11.50 -14.37
N ALA A 195 -15.03 11.01 -15.54
CA ALA A 195 -14.58 9.62 -15.67
C ALA A 195 -13.36 9.31 -14.77
N ILE A 196 -12.45 10.27 -14.59
CA ILE A 196 -11.33 10.16 -13.66
C ILE A 196 -11.82 10.05 -12.22
N LYS A 197 -12.72 10.95 -11.81
CA LYS A 197 -13.28 10.94 -10.45
C LYS A 197 -14.08 9.68 -10.16
N ASP A 198 -14.84 9.20 -11.14
CA ASP A 198 -15.62 7.96 -11.00
C ASP A 198 -14.71 6.72 -10.86
N ARG A 199 -13.52 6.74 -11.49
CA ARG A 199 -12.56 5.63 -11.46
C ARG A 199 -11.59 5.69 -10.29
N TRP A 200 -11.12 6.88 -9.97
CA TRP A 200 -10.14 7.17 -8.91
C TRP A 200 -10.55 8.41 -8.14
N PRO A 201 -11.52 8.33 -7.24
CA PRO A 201 -11.99 9.47 -6.44
C PRO A 201 -10.86 10.10 -5.62
N THR A 202 -9.75 9.39 -5.46
CA THR A 202 -8.59 9.75 -4.65
C THR A 202 -7.32 10.08 -5.47
N ILE A 203 -7.41 10.41 -6.76
CA ILE A 203 -6.26 10.97 -7.48
C ILE A 203 -5.88 12.31 -6.87
N PHE A 204 -4.65 12.36 -6.34
CA PHE A 204 -4.17 13.42 -5.48
C PHE A 204 -3.25 14.38 -6.19
N TRP A 205 -3.76 15.48 -6.58
CA TRP A 205 -2.99 16.69 -6.74
C TRP A 205 -2.99 17.55 -5.47
N ASP A 206 -3.98 17.38 -4.57
CA ASP A 206 -4.22 18.22 -3.39
C ASP A 206 -3.64 17.65 -2.07
N THR A 207 -3.20 16.38 -2.07
CA THR A 207 -2.81 15.68 -0.84
C THR A 207 -1.44 16.10 -0.31
N LEU A 208 -0.73 16.94 -1.03
CA LEU A 208 0.61 17.36 -0.59
C LEU A 208 0.55 18.23 0.65
N ASP A 209 -0.46 19.08 0.75
CA ASP A 209 -0.61 20.03 1.84
C ASP A 209 -0.87 19.32 3.19
N ILE A 210 -1.52 18.16 3.17
CA ILE A 210 -1.81 17.41 4.40
C ILE A 210 -0.54 16.94 5.13
N PHE A 211 0.56 16.70 4.42
CA PHE A 211 1.82 16.30 5.07
C PHE A 211 2.42 17.43 5.90
N ASP A 212 2.35 18.66 5.39
CA ASP A 212 2.77 19.85 6.11
C ASP A 212 1.82 20.13 7.29
N GLU A 213 0.50 20.01 7.07
CA GLU A 213 -0.51 20.17 8.12
C GLU A 213 -0.37 19.15 9.26
N LEU A 214 0.03 17.91 8.94
CA LEU A 214 0.30 16.86 9.93
C LEU A 214 1.61 17.08 10.67
N GLY A 215 2.55 17.86 10.11
CA GLY A 215 3.81 18.18 10.73
C GLY A 215 4.93 17.21 10.42
N PHE A 216 4.91 16.53 9.26
CA PHE A 216 6.09 15.81 8.79
C PHE A 216 7.25 16.79 8.59
N SER A 217 8.42 16.46 9.15
CA SER A 217 9.58 17.36 9.16
C SER A 217 10.33 17.38 7.83
N GLU A 218 10.31 16.26 7.11
CA GLU A 218 10.91 16.10 5.81
C GLU A 218 9.95 15.36 4.88
N VAL A 219 9.78 15.87 3.66
CA VAL A 219 8.97 15.23 2.62
C VAL A 219 9.74 15.26 1.31
N GLU A 220 10.25 14.10 0.90
CA GLU A 220 10.94 13.94 -0.37
C GLU A 220 10.04 13.20 -1.36
N THR A 221 9.88 13.74 -2.56
CA THR A 221 9.08 13.11 -3.63
C THR A 221 9.97 12.84 -4.84
N ILE A 222 10.00 11.59 -5.29
CA ILE A 222 10.80 11.15 -6.44
C ILE A 222 9.86 10.61 -7.51
N GLN A 223 9.89 11.22 -8.70
CA GLN A 223 9.20 10.67 -9.86
C GLN A 223 9.91 9.41 -10.35
N LYS A 224 9.17 8.32 -10.44
CA LYS A 224 9.67 6.98 -10.83
C LYS A 224 9.32 6.63 -12.26
N SER A 225 8.17 7.05 -12.73
CA SER A 225 7.64 6.68 -14.03
C SER A 225 6.66 7.73 -14.56
N GLU A 226 6.51 7.72 -15.85
CA GLU A 226 5.45 8.44 -16.56
C GLU A 226 4.92 7.51 -17.66
N TRP A 227 3.61 7.44 -17.83
CA TRP A 227 3.00 6.64 -18.87
C TRP A 227 1.68 7.23 -19.34
N SER A 228 1.29 6.88 -20.56
CA SER A 228 -0.01 7.27 -21.13
C SER A 228 -0.96 6.08 -21.14
N ASN A 229 -2.26 6.35 -20.94
CA ASN A 229 -3.29 5.34 -21.11
C ASN A 229 -3.69 5.09 -22.59
N LYS A 230 -2.95 5.67 -23.54
CA LYS A 230 -3.29 5.61 -24.98
C LYS A 230 -3.48 4.18 -25.47
N ASP A 231 -2.62 3.27 -25.04
CA ASP A 231 -2.60 1.86 -25.45
C ASP A 231 -3.22 0.91 -24.43
N ASP A 232 -3.76 1.45 -23.33
CA ASP A 232 -4.44 0.65 -22.30
C ASP A 232 -5.76 0.09 -22.82
N GLN A 233 -6.17 -1.05 -22.24
CA GLN A 233 -7.45 -1.71 -22.50
C GLN A 233 -8.48 -1.42 -21.37
N SER A 234 -8.36 -0.29 -20.69
CA SER A 234 -9.29 0.12 -19.66
C SER A 234 -10.47 0.88 -20.23
N THR A 235 -11.61 0.84 -19.54
CA THR A 235 -12.79 1.63 -19.90
C THR A 235 -12.48 3.13 -20.00
N LEU A 236 -11.60 3.65 -19.14
CA LEU A 236 -11.17 5.04 -19.19
C LEU A 236 -10.35 5.33 -20.46
N ALA A 237 -9.48 4.41 -20.85
CA ALA A 237 -8.71 4.55 -22.09
C ALA A 237 -9.62 4.50 -23.34
N ASP A 238 -10.62 3.60 -23.36
CA ASP A 238 -11.62 3.55 -24.43
C ASP A 238 -12.40 4.87 -24.53
N TYR A 239 -12.78 5.40 -23.39
CA TYR A 239 -13.48 6.68 -23.32
C TYR A 239 -12.58 7.83 -23.83
N CYS A 240 -11.33 7.91 -23.39
CA CYS A 240 -10.39 8.91 -23.89
C CYS A 240 -10.16 8.80 -25.40
N ARG A 241 -10.05 7.57 -25.94
CA ARG A 241 -9.93 7.35 -27.39
C ARG A 241 -11.18 7.82 -28.16
N SER A 242 -12.36 7.64 -27.58
CA SER A 242 -13.61 8.15 -28.20
C SER A 242 -13.62 9.70 -28.33
N LEU A 243 -12.90 10.39 -27.47
CA LEU A 243 -12.71 11.84 -27.49
C LEU A 243 -11.42 12.27 -28.20
N ASN A 244 -10.73 11.33 -28.90
CA ASN A 244 -9.46 11.57 -29.59
C ASN A 244 -8.38 12.17 -28.68
N THR A 245 -8.28 11.67 -27.43
CA THR A 245 -7.31 12.12 -26.44
C THR A 245 -6.71 10.95 -25.66
N SER A 246 -5.73 11.23 -24.82
CA SER A 246 -5.16 10.30 -23.85
C SER A 246 -4.76 11.05 -22.59
N LEU A 247 -4.63 10.32 -21.47
CA LEU A 247 -4.14 10.84 -20.21
C LEU A 247 -2.70 10.41 -19.99
N THR A 248 -1.93 11.30 -19.41
CA THR A 248 -0.58 11.02 -18.92
C THR A 248 -0.61 10.95 -17.40
N PHE A 249 -0.08 9.88 -16.85
CA PHE A 249 0.04 9.64 -15.42
C PHE A 249 1.49 9.69 -15.01
N SER A 250 1.74 10.22 -13.82
CA SER A 250 3.04 10.18 -13.19
C SER A 250 3.01 9.31 -11.95
N GLY A 251 3.94 8.38 -11.86
CA GLY A 251 4.16 7.56 -10.68
C GLY A 251 5.27 8.12 -9.82
N PHE A 252 5.02 8.23 -8.52
CA PHE A 252 5.93 8.81 -7.53
C PHE A 252 6.13 7.88 -6.36
N VAL A 253 7.31 8.01 -5.73
CA VAL A 253 7.53 7.54 -4.36
C VAL A 253 7.77 8.73 -3.47
N ARG A 254 7.17 8.71 -2.30
CA ARG A 254 7.33 9.73 -1.28
C ARG A 254 7.93 9.13 -0.02
N TYR A 255 8.87 9.87 0.55
CA TYR A 255 9.49 9.60 1.84
C TYR A 255 9.14 10.73 2.79
N CYS A 256 8.59 10.40 3.95
CA CYS A 256 8.19 11.38 4.96
C CYS A 256 8.83 11.01 6.29
N ILE A 257 9.43 11.98 6.96
CA ILE A 257 9.97 11.83 8.31
C ILE A 257 9.07 12.59 9.28
N LYS A 258 8.63 11.92 10.36
CA LYS A 258 7.87 12.56 11.42
C LYS A 258 8.73 13.40 12.35
#